data_6440c653310add4c681d2e93d3515fd4
#
_entry.id   6440c653310add4c681d2e93d3515fd4
#
_cell.length_a   1.000
_cell.length_b   1.000
_cell.length_c   1.000
_cell.angle_alpha   90.00
_cell.angle_beta   90.00
_cell.angle_gamma   90.00
#
_symmetry.space_group_name_H-M   'P 1'
#
loop_
_entity.id
_entity.type
_entity.pdbx_description
1 polymer ?
#
loop_
_entity_poly.entity_id
_entity_poly.type
_entity_poly.pdbx_seq_one_letter_code
_entity_poly.pdbx_strand_id
1 'polypeptide(L)'
;MLDKKKLDVYGPKNNINGINKIVSELNHFNIIGINFEVIEMPGHTLDHIGFYSFNDGSPILFCGDTLFAGGCGRIFEGTYEQMHRALNKISKLPKNTKIYCGHEYTLSNLKFAIEVEPNNEKLKDEYVNVQRLLSFDKPSLPSTLEKELNINPFLRCHIPSVQNKINEKFNTIGDEIEIFTALRKWKDSF
;
A
#
# COMPACT_ATOMS: atom_id res chain seq x y z
N MET A 1 -29.57 -22.29 20.61
CA MET A 1 -28.14 -21.94 20.81
C MET A 1 -27.45 -22.12 19.48
N LEU A 2 -27.07 -21.02 18.84
CA LEU A 2 -26.23 -21.08 17.64
C LEU A 2 -24.88 -21.62 18.09
N ASP A 3 -24.52 -22.77 17.55
CA ASP A 3 -23.21 -23.39 17.72
C ASP A 3 -22.17 -22.35 17.28
N LYS A 4 -21.33 -21.87 18.21
CA LYS A 4 -20.25 -20.94 17.87
C LYS A 4 -19.26 -21.69 16.99
N LYS A 5 -19.51 -21.79 15.69
CA LYS A 5 -18.53 -22.30 14.73
C LYS A 5 -17.24 -21.55 15.00
N LYS A 6 -16.21 -22.27 15.39
CA LYS A 6 -14.89 -21.76 15.61
C LYS A 6 -14.36 -21.29 14.25
N LEU A 7 -14.33 -19.98 14.05
CA LEU A 7 -13.83 -19.40 12.82
C LEU A 7 -12.31 -19.61 12.72
N ASP A 8 -11.83 -19.90 11.53
CA ASP A 8 -10.41 -19.87 11.24
C ASP A 8 -9.98 -18.40 11.07
N VAL A 9 -9.05 -17.97 11.91
CA VAL A 9 -8.49 -16.60 11.91
C VAL A 9 -7.02 -16.70 11.55
N TYR A 10 -6.70 -16.30 10.34
CA TYR A 10 -5.35 -16.31 9.81
C TYR A 10 -4.60 -15.04 10.21
N GLY A 11 -3.35 -15.16 10.61
CA GLY A 11 -2.51 -14.02 10.98
C GLY A 11 -1.06 -14.40 11.21
N PRO A 12 -0.17 -13.40 11.37
CA PRO A 12 1.23 -13.64 11.64
C PRO A 12 1.45 -14.21 13.04
N LYS A 13 2.64 -14.72 13.30
CA LYS A 13 3.05 -15.16 14.64
C LYS A 13 3.27 -13.94 15.54
N ASN A 14 2.25 -13.59 16.30
CA ASN A 14 2.30 -12.50 17.27
C ASN A 14 1.42 -12.80 18.49
N ASN A 15 1.26 -11.82 19.39
CA ASN A 15 0.45 -11.96 20.60
C ASN A 15 -1.01 -11.48 20.43
N ILE A 16 -1.52 -11.38 19.21
CA ILE A 16 -2.92 -10.97 18.96
C ILE A 16 -3.85 -12.13 19.30
N ASN A 17 -4.72 -11.90 20.28
CA ASN A 17 -5.71 -12.88 20.68
C ASN A 17 -6.70 -13.16 19.53
N GLY A 18 -6.96 -14.45 19.31
CA GLY A 18 -7.94 -14.90 18.32
C GLY A 18 -7.33 -15.48 17.06
N ILE A 19 -6.07 -15.21 16.73
CA ILE A 19 -5.37 -15.90 15.64
C ILE A 19 -5.22 -17.37 16.02
N ASN A 20 -5.71 -18.28 15.16
CA ASN A 20 -5.62 -19.72 15.37
C ASN A 20 -5.01 -20.45 14.17
N LYS A 21 -4.71 -19.73 13.09
CA LYS A 21 -3.99 -20.19 11.91
C LYS A 21 -2.82 -19.24 11.68
N ILE A 22 -1.66 -19.63 12.21
CA ILE A 22 -0.43 -18.84 12.01
C ILE A 22 0.05 -19.06 10.59
N VAL A 23 0.32 -17.95 9.89
CA VAL A 23 0.83 -17.92 8.52
C VAL A 23 2.03 -16.99 8.41
N SER A 24 2.90 -17.26 7.43
CA SER A 24 4.14 -16.53 7.14
C SER A 24 4.37 -16.45 5.63
N GLU A 25 5.44 -15.79 5.22
CA GLU A 25 5.84 -15.62 3.81
C GLU A 25 5.69 -16.93 3.02
N LEU A 26 5.09 -16.83 1.82
CA LEU A 26 4.83 -17.92 0.88
C LEU A 26 3.90 -19.05 1.40
N ASN A 27 3.25 -18.88 2.55
CA ASN A 27 2.20 -19.82 2.92
C ASN A 27 0.99 -19.66 1.98
N HIS A 28 0.38 -20.78 1.64
CA HIS A 28 -0.82 -20.81 0.81
C HIS A 28 -1.99 -21.40 1.60
N PHE A 29 -3.17 -20.82 1.40
CA PHE A 29 -4.42 -21.36 1.97
C PHE A 29 -5.60 -21.03 1.05
N ASN A 30 -6.70 -21.77 1.21
CA ASN A 30 -7.91 -21.57 0.44
C ASN A 30 -9.05 -21.08 1.34
N ILE A 31 -9.71 -20.02 0.93
CA ILE A 31 -10.94 -19.51 1.56
C ILE A 31 -12.01 -19.41 0.48
N ILE A 32 -13.13 -20.11 0.66
CA ILE A 32 -14.31 -20.09 -0.25
C ILE A 32 -13.95 -20.29 -1.74
N GLY A 33 -12.99 -21.19 -2.01
CA GLY A 33 -12.54 -21.49 -3.38
C GLY A 33 -11.45 -20.56 -3.92
N ILE A 34 -11.05 -19.51 -3.19
CA ILE A 34 -10.00 -18.59 -3.58
C ILE A 34 -8.69 -18.98 -2.89
N ASN A 35 -7.64 -19.18 -3.70
CA ASN A 35 -6.29 -19.45 -3.19
C ASN A 35 -5.57 -18.15 -2.88
N PHE A 36 -5.03 -18.04 -1.67
CA PHE A 36 -4.23 -16.91 -1.24
C PHE A 36 -2.79 -17.34 -0.94
N GLU A 37 -1.87 -16.47 -1.27
CA GLU A 37 -0.47 -16.50 -0.87
C GLU A 37 -0.22 -15.38 0.13
N VAL A 38 0.56 -15.66 1.16
CA VAL A 38 0.96 -14.68 2.17
C VAL A 38 2.22 -13.96 1.71
N ILE A 39 2.21 -12.63 1.81
CA ILE A 39 3.37 -11.77 1.57
C ILE A 39 3.68 -11.04 2.88
N GLU A 40 4.86 -11.26 3.45
CA GLU A 40 5.33 -10.48 4.58
C GLU A 40 5.76 -9.08 4.11
N MET A 41 5.23 -8.07 4.79
CA MET A 41 5.40 -6.66 4.44
C MET A 41 5.73 -5.83 5.69
N PRO A 42 6.85 -6.12 6.40
CA PRO A 42 7.24 -5.36 7.56
C PRO A 42 7.49 -3.89 7.21
N GLY A 43 7.12 -3.00 8.12
CA GLY A 43 7.27 -1.56 7.96
C GLY A 43 6.29 -0.78 8.83
N HIS A 44 5.00 -0.87 8.56
CA HIS A 44 3.96 -0.29 9.42
C HIS A 44 3.99 -0.93 10.81
N THR A 45 3.88 -2.26 10.87
CA THR A 45 4.29 -3.09 12.02
C THR A 45 5.39 -4.05 11.59
N LEU A 46 6.08 -4.67 12.55
CA LEU A 46 7.17 -5.62 12.25
C LEU A 46 6.65 -6.93 11.67
N ASP A 47 5.44 -7.31 12.03
CA ASP A 47 4.78 -8.58 11.65
C ASP A 47 3.70 -8.40 10.56
N HIS A 48 3.67 -7.25 9.89
CA HIS A 48 2.64 -6.95 8.90
C HIS A 48 2.70 -7.92 7.72
N ILE A 49 1.54 -8.48 7.36
CA ILE A 49 1.36 -9.38 6.22
C ILE A 49 0.25 -8.90 5.30
N GLY A 50 0.31 -9.31 4.05
CA GLY A 50 -0.77 -9.18 3.08
C GLY A 50 -1.16 -10.52 2.48
N PHE A 51 -2.30 -10.53 1.82
CA PHE A 51 -2.86 -11.71 1.17
C PHE A 51 -3.02 -11.43 -0.32
N TYR A 52 -2.29 -12.17 -1.13
CA TYR A 52 -2.32 -12.06 -2.57
C TYR A 52 -3.03 -13.26 -3.18
N SER A 53 -3.87 -13.02 -4.18
CA SER A 53 -4.52 -14.08 -4.95
C SER A 53 -4.42 -13.78 -6.45
N PHE A 54 -4.16 -14.83 -7.21
CA PHE A 54 -4.17 -14.81 -8.67
C PHE A 54 -5.16 -15.87 -9.18
N ASN A 55 -6.46 -15.57 -9.04
CA ASN A 55 -7.51 -16.44 -9.57
C ASN A 55 -8.07 -15.88 -10.88
N ASP A 56 -8.21 -16.73 -11.89
CA ASP A 56 -8.91 -16.46 -13.17
C ASP A 56 -8.48 -15.16 -13.88
N GLY A 57 -7.19 -14.81 -13.80
CA GLY A 57 -6.65 -13.60 -14.43
C GLY A 57 -7.02 -12.28 -13.76
N SER A 58 -7.67 -12.32 -12.60
CA SER A 58 -8.05 -11.14 -11.80
C SER A 58 -7.28 -11.10 -10.47
N PRO A 59 -6.01 -10.68 -10.49
CA PRO A 59 -5.20 -10.65 -9.29
C PRO A 59 -5.72 -9.61 -8.28
N ILE A 60 -5.71 -9.99 -7.01
CA ILE A 60 -6.11 -9.11 -5.89
C ILE A 60 -5.05 -9.16 -4.80
N LEU A 61 -4.84 -8.04 -4.12
CA LEU A 61 -3.98 -7.92 -2.95
C LEU A 61 -4.73 -7.20 -1.82
N PHE A 62 -4.83 -7.86 -0.68
CA PHE A 62 -5.19 -7.21 0.59
C PHE A 62 -3.88 -6.84 1.30
N CYS A 63 -3.55 -5.55 1.31
CA CYS A 63 -2.24 -5.07 1.77
C CYS A 63 -2.28 -4.35 3.13
N GLY A 64 -3.44 -4.31 3.79
CA GLY A 64 -3.60 -3.61 5.06
C GLY A 64 -3.04 -2.20 5.00
N ASP A 65 -2.13 -1.88 5.92
CA ASP A 65 -1.56 -0.54 6.06
C ASP A 65 -0.14 -0.42 5.48
N THR A 66 0.20 -1.23 4.47
CA THR A 66 1.45 -1.08 3.73
C THR A 66 1.30 -0.12 2.56
N LEU A 67 0.42 -0.41 1.59
CA LEU A 67 0.15 0.43 0.44
C LEU A 67 -1.25 1.00 0.53
N PHE A 68 -1.40 2.31 0.39
CA PHE A 68 -2.68 3.00 0.24
C PHE A 68 -2.81 3.58 -1.17
N ALA A 69 -4.03 3.84 -1.60
CA ALA A 69 -4.26 4.59 -2.83
C ALA A 69 -3.61 5.99 -2.73
N GLY A 70 -2.65 6.26 -3.62
CA GLY A 70 -1.84 7.48 -3.65
C GLY A 70 -0.86 7.65 -2.48
N GLY A 71 -0.61 6.62 -1.66
CA GLY A 71 0.24 6.73 -0.48
C GLY A 71 0.72 5.40 0.10
N CYS A 72 1.28 5.46 1.29
CA CYS A 72 1.67 4.28 2.09
C CYS A 72 1.45 4.52 3.58
N GLY A 73 1.50 3.45 4.37
CA GLY A 73 1.35 3.50 5.83
C GLY A 73 2.45 4.28 6.53
N ARG A 74 2.14 4.78 7.73
CA ARG A 74 3.15 5.28 8.67
C ARG A 74 3.99 4.12 9.17
N ILE A 75 5.22 4.43 9.59
CA ILE A 75 6.14 3.46 10.16
C ILE A 75 6.06 3.59 11.68
N PHE A 76 5.42 2.62 12.34
CA PHE A 76 5.27 2.61 13.79
C PHE A 76 6.35 1.76 14.47
N GLU A 77 6.64 0.58 13.91
CA GLU A 77 7.54 -0.39 14.54
C GLU A 77 8.73 -0.74 13.65
N GLY A 78 8.54 -0.73 12.34
CA GLY A 78 9.57 -1.10 11.38
C GLY A 78 10.52 0.06 11.04
N THR A 79 11.26 -0.12 9.95
CA THR A 79 12.17 0.88 9.40
C THR A 79 11.71 1.38 8.02
N TYR A 80 12.25 2.50 7.56
CA TYR A 80 11.98 3.03 6.22
C TYR A 80 12.42 2.04 5.15
N GLU A 81 13.55 1.36 5.34
CA GLU A 81 14.06 0.33 4.44
C GLU A 81 13.12 -0.88 4.35
N GLN A 82 12.53 -1.30 5.49
CA GLN A 82 11.56 -2.40 5.50
C GLN A 82 10.30 -2.03 4.71
N MET A 83 9.72 -0.85 4.96
CA MET A 83 8.55 -0.38 4.24
C MET A 83 8.84 -0.22 2.74
N HIS A 84 9.97 0.38 2.37
CA HIS A 84 10.39 0.52 1.00
C HIS A 84 10.54 -0.85 0.29
N ARG A 85 11.16 -1.84 0.97
CA ARG A 85 11.26 -3.21 0.45
C ARG A 85 9.88 -3.87 0.28
N ALA A 86 8.97 -3.66 1.23
CA ALA A 86 7.60 -4.17 1.14
C ALA A 86 6.87 -3.58 -0.08
N LEU A 87 6.96 -2.26 -0.29
CA LEU A 87 6.41 -1.59 -1.47
C LEU A 87 7.05 -2.09 -2.77
N ASN A 88 8.36 -2.34 -2.76
CA ASN A 88 9.06 -2.91 -3.91
C ASN A 88 8.69 -4.38 -4.19
N LYS A 89 8.27 -5.16 -3.19
CA LYS A 89 7.66 -6.48 -3.45
C LYS A 89 6.32 -6.31 -4.19
N ILE A 90 5.46 -5.42 -3.68
CA ILE A 90 4.15 -5.14 -4.28
C ILE A 90 4.29 -4.63 -5.72
N SER A 91 5.24 -3.74 -5.99
CA SER A 91 5.42 -3.13 -7.32
C SER A 91 5.76 -4.13 -8.43
N LYS A 92 6.21 -5.34 -8.07
CA LYS A 92 6.55 -6.43 -9.00
C LYS A 92 5.37 -7.34 -9.36
N LEU A 93 4.23 -7.19 -8.67
CA LEU A 93 3.01 -7.93 -8.98
C LEU A 93 2.45 -7.51 -10.36
N PRO A 94 1.55 -8.31 -10.96
CA PRO A 94 0.88 -7.93 -12.20
C PRO A 94 0.20 -6.55 -12.09
N LYS A 95 0.38 -5.70 -13.11
CA LYS A 95 -0.11 -4.31 -13.11
C LYS A 95 -1.62 -4.19 -12.91
N ASN A 96 -2.39 -5.18 -13.37
CA ASN A 96 -3.85 -5.25 -13.19
C ASN A 96 -4.28 -5.74 -11.80
N THR A 97 -3.34 -5.94 -10.85
CA THR A 97 -3.67 -6.32 -9.47
C THR A 97 -4.53 -5.24 -8.82
N LYS A 98 -5.70 -5.65 -8.34
CA LYS A 98 -6.57 -4.77 -7.53
C LYS A 98 -6.03 -4.68 -6.12
N ILE A 99 -5.89 -3.45 -5.62
CA ILE A 99 -5.31 -3.14 -4.30
C ILE A 99 -6.43 -2.80 -3.33
N TYR A 100 -6.57 -3.62 -2.30
CA TYR A 100 -7.48 -3.42 -1.18
C TYR A 100 -6.65 -3.10 0.07
N CYS A 101 -6.64 -1.85 0.46
CA CYS A 101 -5.92 -1.37 1.65
C CYS A 101 -6.85 -1.24 2.86
N GLY A 102 -6.26 -1.07 4.06
CA GLY A 102 -6.98 -1.03 5.33
C GLY A 102 -7.85 0.22 5.52
N HIS A 103 -7.49 1.34 4.88
CA HIS A 103 -8.16 2.63 5.06
C HIS A 103 -8.33 3.39 3.74
N GLU A 104 -9.39 4.18 3.64
CA GLU A 104 -9.65 5.05 2.48
C GLU A 104 -9.11 6.47 2.73
N TYR A 105 -7.79 6.62 2.66
CA TYR A 105 -7.10 7.90 2.79
C TYR A 105 -6.82 8.58 1.44
N THR A 106 -7.45 8.10 0.38
CA THR A 106 -7.14 8.43 -1.02
C THR A 106 -7.06 9.92 -1.27
N LEU A 107 -8.10 10.69 -0.90
CA LEU A 107 -8.13 12.13 -1.20
C LEU A 107 -6.99 12.89 -0.50
N SER A 108 -6.69 12.58 0.76
CA SER A 108 -5.60 13.22 1.50
C SER A 108 -4.22 12.82 0.97
N ASN A 109 -4.08 11.57 0.52
CA ASN A 109 -2.86 11.09 -0.09
C ASN A 109 -2.61 11.76 -1.44
N LEU A 110 -3.63 11.89 -2.29
CA LEU A 110 -3.51 12.56 -3.58
C LEU A 110 -3.18 14.05 -3.45
N LYS A 111 -3.71 14.74 -2.42
CA LYS A 111 -3.29 16.13 -2.11
C LYS A 111 -1.79 16.21 -1.86
N PHE A 112 -1.26 15.31 -1.03
CA PHE A 112 0.17 15.26 -0.79
C PHE A 112 0.96 14.88 -2.05
N ALA A 113 0.50 13.90 -2.80
CA ALA A 113 1.16 13.45 -4.03
C ALA A 113 1.29 14.61 -5.05
N ILE A 114 0.28 15.49 -5.17
CA ILE A 114 0.31 16.69 -6.02
C ILE A 114 1.40 17.68 -5.56
N GLU A 115 1.63 17.84 -4.26
CA GLU A 115 2.75 18.66 -3.76
C GLU A 115 4.12 18.09 -4.17
N VAL A 116 4.20 16.76 -4.28
CA VAL A 116 5.44 16.08 -4.71
C VAL A 116 5.62 16.16 -6.23
N GLU A 117 4.58 15.84 -7.00
CA GLU A 117 4.60 15.82 -8.47
C GLU A 117 3.52 16.72 -9.09
N PRO A 118 3.63 18.06 -8.98
CA PRO A 118 2.60 18.98 -9.44
C PRO A 118 2.34 18.96 -10.95
N ASN A 119 3.27 18.40 -11.74
CA ASN A 119 3.16 18.28 -13.19
C ASN A 119 2.75 16.88 -13.67
N ASN A 120 2.35 15.99 -12.76
CA ASN A 120 1.88 14.65 -13.11
C ASN A 120 0.39 14.72 -13.48
N GLU A 121 0.08 14.72 -14.77
CA GLU A 121 -1.30 14.87 -15.27
C GLU A 121 -2.19 13.70 -14.85
N LYS A 122 -1.67 12.45 -14.87
CA LYS A 122 -2.44 11.27 -14.40
C LYS A 122 -2.85 11.40 -12.93
N LEU A 123 -1.99 12.00 -12.12
CA LEU A 123 -2.28 12.25 -10.71
C LEU A 123 -3.35 13.32 -10.54
N LYS A 124 -3.32 14.40 -11.32
CA LYS A 124 -4.36 15.43 -11.33
C LYS A 124 -5.71 14.88 -11.76
N ASP A 125 -5.72 14.08 -12.82
CA ASP A 125 -6.93 13.44 -13.33
C ASP A 125 -7.55 12.53 -12.25
N GLU A 126 -6.72 11.73 -11.56
CA GLU A 126 -7.22 10.86 -10.50
C GLU A 126 -7.72 11.66 -9.30
N TYR A 127 -7.06 12.75 -8.94
CA TYR A 127 -7.55 13.63 -7.87
C TYR A 127 -8.96 14.15 -8.16
N VAL A 128 -9.20 14.66 -9.38
CA VAL A 128 -10.53 15.13 -9.82
C VAL A 128 -11.54 13.98 -9.83
N ASN A 129 -11.14 12.79 -10.32
CA ASN A 129 -11.98 11.60 -10.33
C ASN A 129 -12.41 11.19 -8.92
N VAL A 130 -11.47 11.15 -7.96
CA VAL A 130 -11.75 10.79 -6.56
C VAL A 130 -12.67 11.83 -5.90
N GLN A 131 -12.44 13.12 -6.12
CA GLN A 131 -13.36 14.16 -5.63
C GLN A 131 -14.79 13.92 -6.15
N ARG A 132 -14.94 13.60 -7.43
CA ARG A 132 -16.23 13.30 -8.05
C ARG A 132 -16.87 12.04 -7.44
N LEU A 133 -16.10 10.95 -7.26
CA LEU A 133 -16.62 9.73 -6.63
C LEU A 133 -17.18 10.01 -5.24
N LEU A 134 -16.39 10.70 -4.40
CA LEU A 134 -16.77 11.03 -3.04
C LEU A 134 -17.97 11.98 -2.96
N SER A 135 -18.14 12.88 -3.93
CA SER A 135 -19.33 13.76 -3.99
C SER A 135 -20.63 12.99 -4.29
N PHE A 136 -20.54 11.75 -4.76
CA PHE A 136 -21.65 10.83 -4.97
C PHE A 136 -21.70 9.68 -3.94
N ASP A 137 -21.00 9.81 -2.81
CA ASP A 137 -20.88 8.78 -1.77
C ASP A 137 -20.36 7.42 -2.34
N LYS A 138 -19.54 7.48 -3.39
CA LYS A 138 -18.92 6.29 -3.99
C LYS A 138 -17.50 6.10 -3.47
N PRO A 139 -17.09 4.85 -3.16
CA PRO A 139 -15.74 4.58 -2.72
C PRO A 139 -14.71 4.81 -3.83
N SER A 140 -13.51 5.24 -3.46
CA SER A 140 -12.35 5.36 -4.35
C SER A 140 -11.52 4.06 -4.45
N LEU A 141 -11.86 3.07 -3.64
CA LEU A 141 -11.22 1.75 -3.60
C LEU A 141 -12.10 0.67 -4.28
N PRO A 142 -11.51 -0.41 -4.80
CA PRO A 142 -10.07 -0.68 -4.87
C PRO A 142 -9.34 0.19 -5.91
N SER A 143 -8.04 0.42 -5.68
CA SER A 143 -7.14 0.93 -6.70
C SER A 143 -6.59 -0.22 -7.56
N THR A 144 -5.73 0.09 -8.53
CA THR A 144 -4.97 -0.91 -9.28
C THR A 144 -3.49 -0.61 -9.18
N LEU A 145 -2.64 -1.64 -9.22
CA LEU A 145 -1.21 -1.44 -9.16
C LEU A 145 -0.69 -0.57 -10.31
N GLU A 146 -1.26 -0.71 -11.52
CA GLU A 146 -0.91 0.16 -12.65
C GLU A 146 -1.16 1.63 -12.33
N LYS A 147 -2.29 1.95 -11.71
CA LYS A 147 -2.61 3.31 -11.28
C LYS A 147 -1.59 3.79 -10.26
N GLU A 148 -1.36 3.01 -9.21
CA GLU A 148 -0.41 3.38 -8.16
C GLU A 148 1.02 3.62 -8.69
N LEU A 149 1.50 2.80 -9.61
CA LEU A 149 2.79 2.99 -10.27
C LEU A 149 2.88 4.30 -11.08
N ASN A 150 1.75 4.85 -11.51
CA ASN A 150 1.70 6.12 -12.25
C ASN A 150 1.55 7.35 -11.35
N ILE A 151 0.95 7.22 -10.15
CA ILE A 151 0.54 8.39 -9.35
C ILE A 151 1.07 8.39 -7.92
N ASN A 152 1.47 7.24 -7.37
CA ASN A 152 1.85 7.13 -5.97
C ASN A 152 3.34 7.46 -5.77
N PRO A 153 3.71 8.57 -5.14
CA PRO A 153 5.10 8.99 -5.03
C PRO A 153 5.97 7.99 -4.26
N PHE A 154 5.40 7.19 -3.36
CA PHE A 154 6.13 6.17 -2.61
C PHE A 154 6.53 4.95 -3.43
N LEU A 155 5.87 4.69 -4.57
CA LEU A 155 6.28 3.70 -5.58
C LEU A 155 7.13 4.32 -6.69
N ARG A 156 7.41 5.62 -6.62
CA ARG A 156 8.05 6.42 -7.68
C ARG A 156 9.34 7.10 -7.21
N CYS A 157 9.93 6.66 -6.11
CA CYS A 157 11.16 7.23 -5.54
C CYS A 157 12.36 7.19 -6.50
N HIS A 158 12.33 6.30 -7.51
CA HIS A 158 13.32 6.20 -8.59
C HIS A 158 13.08 7.19 -9.74
N ILE A 159 11.93 7.87 -9.78
CA ILE A 159 11.56 8.77 -10.87
C ILE A 159 12.19 10.15 -10.64
N PRO A 160 12.83 10.75 -11.69
CA PRO A 160 13.52 12.04 -11.55
C PRO A 160 12.66 13.18 -11.01
N SER A 161 11.36 13.25 -11.35
CA SER A 161 10.47 14.30 -10.83
C SER A 161 10.33 14.24 -9.30
N VAL A 162 10.20 13.04 -8.72
CA VAL A 162 10.13 12.84 -7.27
C VAL A 162 11.48 13.15 -6.63
N GLN A 163 12.57 12.62 -7.19
CA GLN A 163 13.93 12.85 -6.67
C GLN A 163 14.28 14.35 -6.66
N ASN A 164 14.07 15.04 -7.77
CA ASN A 164 14.35 16.48 -7.88
C ASN A 164 13.54 17.28 -6.86
N LYS A 165 12.26 16.97 -6.68
CA LYS A 165 11.41 17.64 -5.69
C LYS A 165 11.91 17.45 -4.26
N ILE A 166 12.32 16.23 -3.91
CA ILE A 166 12.87 15.93 -2.59
C ILE A 166 14.23 16.61 -2.39
N ASN A 167 15.11 16.51 -3.38
CA ASN A 167 16.43 17.14 -3.35
C ASN A 167 16.32 18.65 -3.18
N GLU A 168 15.44 19.30 -3.95
CA GLU A 168 15.19 20.73 -3.86
C GLU A 168 14.65 21.14 -2.47
N LYS A 169 13.67 20.38 -1.95
CA LYS A 169 13.00 20.72 -0.68
C LYS A 169 13.88 20.50 0.53
N PHE A 170 14.68 19.43 0.54
CA PHE A 170 15.45 19.00 1.72
C PHE A 170 16.97 19.13 1.56
N ASN A 171 17.43 19.68 0.43
CA ASN A 171 18.85 19.80 0.08
C ASN A 171 19.60 18.46 0.23
N THR A 172 18.97 17.36 -0.24
CA THR A 172 19.45 16.00 -0.12
C THR A 172 19.76 15.46 -1.51
N ILE A 173 20.92 14.83 -1.67
CA ILE A 173 21.25 14.03 -2.85
C ILE A 173 21.43 12.62 -2.32
N GLY A 174 20.41 11.78 -2.47
CA GLY A 174 20.37 10.48 -1.87
C GLY A 174 19.99 9.36 -2.85
N ASP A 175 20.19 8.14 -2.38
CA ASP A 175 19.67 6.96 -3.04
C ASP A 175 18.13 6.87 -2.89
N GLU A 176 17.54 5.84 -3.47
CA GLU A 176 16.08 5.65 -3.47
C GLU A 176 15.51 5.50 -2.06
N ILE A 177 16.25 4.92 -1.11
CA ILE A 177 15.82 4.75 0.29
C ILE A 177 15.84 6.10 1.02
N GLU A 178 16.85 6.94 0.76
CA GLU A 178 16.94 8.28 1.34
C GLU A 178 15.81 9.17 0.82
N ILE A 179 15.50 9.09 -0.48
CA ILE A 179 14.35 9.77 -1.10
C ILE A 179 13.04 9.30 -0.46
N PHE A 180 12.84 7.98 -0.33
CA PHE A 180 11.67 7.41 0.33
C PHE A 180 11.55 7.89 1.79
N THR A 181 12.65 7.90 2.52
CA THR A 181 12.71 8.33 3.92
C THR A 181 12.31 9.81 4.07
N ALA A 182 12.87 10.68 3.25
CA ALA A 182 12.53 12.10 3.23
C ALA A 182 11.06 12.32 2.86
N LEU A 183 10.57 11.60 1.86
CA LEU A 183 9.19 11.64 1.40
C LEU A 183 8.21 11.22 2.52
N ARG A 184 8.51 10.12 3.25
CA ARG A 184 7.65 9.64 4.32
C ARG A 184 7.63 10.62 5.51
N LYS A 185 8.78 11.13 5.90
CA LYS A 185 8.89 12.18 6.94
C LYS A 185 8.11 13.44 6.56
N TRP A 186 8.20 13.85 5.30
CA TRP A 186 7.41 14.99 4.83
C TRP A 186 5.91 14.73 4.95
N LYS A 187 5.45 13.56 4.51
CA LYS A 187 4.04 13.18 4.62
C LYS A 187 3.55 13.11 6.07
N ASP A 188 4.42 12.76 7.03
CA ASP A 188 4.07 12.68 8.44
C ASP A 188 3.81 14.06 9.07
N SER A 189 4.40 15.12 8.49
CA SER A 189 4.25 16.53 8.90
C SER A 189 3.31 17.35 8.00
N PHE A 190 2.75 16.75 6.96
CA PHE A 190 1.81 17.38 6.03
C PHE A 190 0.38 17.30 6.54
#